data_4e932b47652f23ad429556f10f65600a
#
_entry.id   4e932b47652f23ad429556f10f65600a
#
_cell.length_a   1.000
_cell.length_b   1.000
_cell.length_c   1.000
_cell.angle_alpha   90.00
_cell.angle_beta   90.00
_cell.angle_gamma   90.00
#
_symmetry.space_group_name_H-M   'P 1'
#
loop_
_entity.id
_entity.type
_entity.pdbx_description
1 polymer ?
#
loop_
_entity_poly.entity_id
_entity_poly.type
_entity_poly.pdbx_seq_one_letter_code
_entity_poly.pdbx_strand_id
1 'polypeptide(L)'
;MITFYPKPTTMIYKKLIRIFTCLGFILTALNTNAQVAILQKAIDKLYGYKNFSYQCVNKQKEAFGDTSIQEEKFIFLKAAEDKEVGYHFRYEFKNNDMKLPASAIYDGKNSIALSLADSTYQGGEKPIYIFNQSIFGDLNWLENFLKNKPSKVVQSSDTIVNAINSYHLVFNTRDTIVNKDHLYTRIHLFIDKATGLPVGKLVRSRTDYGKEVENFYDEISYFNYKTDQTDIDPAYFTLPKGFQPSKPKPAAETLLLTPGMLAPDWTLYDTDDKKTSLSQLKGKVILLDFFFVGCGPCMNTLAPLDKLYEKYKSNGFTILSISDRDNKKLVTEFRKAQRIKNQMYPNARDVAKSYHITAAPTFYLIGKDGKIVNVTLGYADDFEKKMTGIIDDLLKKS
;
A
#
# COMPACT_ATOMS: atom_id res chain seq x y z
N MET A 1 17.80 32.50 -73.17
CA MET A 1 16.78 33.22 -72.36
C MET A 1 16.70 32.51 -71.01
N ILE A 2 17.38 32.97 -69.97
CA ILE A 2 17.43 32.33 -68.68
C ILE A 2 16.54 33.14 -67.75
N THR A 3 15.44 32.58 -67.30
CA THR A 3 14.52 33.19 -66.34
C THR A 3 14.93 32.79 -64.93
N PHE A 4 15.34 33.78 -64.12
CA PHE A 4 15.60 33.64 -62.70
C PHE A 4 14.29 33.61 -61.91
N TYR A 5 14.07 32.54 -61.13
CA TYR A 5 13.08 32.51 -60.05
C TYR A 5 13.68 33.06 -58.75
N PRO A 6 13.01 33.95 -58.02
CA PRO A 6 13.52 34.45 -56.75
C PRO A 6 13.36 33.41 -55.65
N LYS A 7 14.38 33.17 -54.82
CA LYS A 7 14.36 32.34 -53.62
C LYS A 7 13.37 32.92 -52.60
N PRO A 8 12.52 32.14 -51.95
CA PRO A 8 11.68 32.63 -50.86
C PRO A 8 12.54 32.95 -49.63
N THR A 9 12.27 34.10 -49.07
CA THR A 9 12.98 34.73 -47.99
C THR A 9 12.87 33.91 -46.71
N THR A 10 14.01 33.43 -46.22
CA THR A 10 14.23 32.73 -44.92
C THR A 10 13.75 33.52 -43.70
N MET A 11 13.29 34.74 -43.87
CA MET A 11 12.85 35.64 -42.79
C MET A 11 11.37 35.37 -42.35
N ILE A 12 10.51 34.86 -43.23
CA ILE A 12 9.10 34.57 -42.92
C ILE A 12 9.00 33.29 -42.11
N TYR A 13 9.81 32.28 -42.37
CA TYR A 13 9.82 31.02 -41.63
C TYR A 13 10.29 31.19 -40.17
N LYS A 14 11.28 32.05 -39.90
CA LYS A 14 11.74 32.34 -38.54
C LYS A 14 10.70 33.09 -37.70
N LYS A 15 9.87 33.95 -38.31
CA LYS A 15 8.78 34.63 -37.60
C LYS A 15 7.58 33.67 -37.31
N LEU A 16 7.23 32.81 -38.23
CA LEU A 16 6.16 31.80 -38.01
C LEU A 16 6.55 30.79 -36.93
N ILE A 17 7.79 30.29 -36.90
CA ILE A 17 8.26 29.38 -35.84
C ILE A 17 8.25 30.07 -34.47
N ARG A 18 8.60 31.34 -34.37
CA ARG A 18 8.54 32.09 -33.09
C ARG A 18 7.10 32.34 -32.63
N ILE A 19 6.15 32.56 -33.55
CA ILE A 19 4.74 32.74 -33.18
C ILE A 19 4.14 31.41 -32.74
N PHE A 20 4.44 30.28 -33.38
CA PHE A 20 3.98 28.95 -32.95
C PHE A 20 4.60 28.52 -31.62
N THR A 21 5.87 28.81 -31.36
CA THR A 21 6.48 28.53 -30.04
C THR A 21 5.90 29.42 -28.95
N CYS A 22 5.66 30.72 -29.20
CA CYS A 22 5.01 31.59 -28.23
C CYS A 22 3.54 31.21 -27.98
N LEU A 23 2.76 30.84 -29.00
CA LEU A 23 1.40 30.33 -28.81
C LEU A 23 1.37 28.99 -28.06
N GLY A 24 2.31 28.09 -28.33
CA GLY A 24 2.45 26.84 -27.59
C GLY A 24 2.79 27.06 -26.10
N PHE A 25 3.65 27.99 -25.79
CA PHE A 25 3.97 28.39 -24.40
C PHE A 25 2.80 29.11 -23.70
N ILE A 26 2.04 29.94 -24.39
CA ILE A 26 0.86 30.60 -23.84
C ILE A 26 -0.26 29.58 -23.58
N LEU A 27 -0.50 28.63 -24.48
CA LEU A 27 -1.51 27.57 -24.29
C LEU A 27 -1.15 26.61 -23.13
N THR A 28 0.13 26.29 -22.98
CA THR A 28 0.57 25.45 -21.84
C THR A 28 0.50 26.19 -20.51
N ALA A 29 0.82 27.49 -20.49
CA ALA A 29 0.71 28.33 -19.29
C ALA A 29 -0.77 28.58 -18.89
N LEU A 30 -1.65 28.75 -19.85
CA LEU A 30 -3.11 28.89 -19.58
C LEU A 30 -3.71 27.59 -19.02
N ASN A 31 -3.32 26.41 -19.54
CA ASN A 31 -3.75 25.12 -19.03
C ASN A 31 -3.26 24.83 -17.62
N THR A 32 -2.01 25.13 -17.30
CA THR A 32 -1.48 24.95 -15.93
C THR A 32 -2.18 25.83 -14.91
N ASN A 33 -2.53 27.05 -15.27
CA ASN A 33 -3.26 27.95 -14.37
C ASN A 33 -4.69 27.46 -14.09
N ALA A 34 -5.37 26.87 -15.07
CA ALA A 34 -6.73 26.33 -14.89
C ALA A 34 -6.74 25.10 -13.95
N GLN A 35 -5.77 24.20 -14.08
CA GLN A 35 -5.64 23.01 -13.22
C GLN A 35 -5.35 23.40 -11.78
N VAL A 36 -4.43 24.34 -11.57
CA VAL A 36 -4.13 24.90 -10.24
C VAL A 36 -5.38 25.50 -9.63
N ALA A 37 -6.14 26.28 -10.39
CA ALA A 37 -7.35 26.94 -9.89
C ALA A 37 -8.45 25.92 -9.50
N ILE A 38 -8.66 24.86 -10.30
CA ILE A 38 -9.65 23.82 -10.01
C ILE A 38 -9.28 23.08 -8.72
N LEU A 39 -8.05 22.63 -8.59
CA LEU A 39 -7.58 21.89 -7.42
C LEU A 39 -7.58 22.77 -6.18
N GLN A 40 -7.04 24.00 -6.27
CA GLN A 40 -7.00 24.95 -5.17
C GLN A 40 -8.40 25.28 -4.65
N LYS A 41 -9.36 25.52 -5.55
CA LYS A 41 -10.75 25.78 -5.17
C LYS A 41 -11.37 24.61 -4.40
N ALA A 42 -11.07 23.36 -4.75
CA ALA A 42 -11.55 22.19 -4.04
C ALA A 42 -10.92 22.10 -2.63
N ILE A 43 -9.63 22.38 -2.52
CA ILE A 43 -8.88 22.42 -1.26
C ILE A 43 -9.43 23.53 -0.36
N ASP A 44 -9.49 24.76 -0.85
CA ASP A 44 -9.96 25.93 -0.09
C ASP A 44 -11.39 25.70 0.43
N LYS A 45 -12.22 25.05 -0.38
CA LYS A 45 -13.59 24.73 0.00
C LYS A 45 -13.65 23.74 1.16
N LEU A 46 -12.89 22.64 1.10
CA LEU A 46 -12.85 21.66 2.18
C LEU A 46 -12.29 22.25 3.47
N TYR A 47 -11.19 23.00 3.38
CA TYR A 47 -10.61 23.69 4.54
C TYR A 47 -11.47 24.84 5.06
N GLY A 48 -12.41 25.36 4.25
CA GLY A 48 -13.34 26.41 4.63
C GLY A 48 -14.45 25.95 5.58
N TYR A 49 -14.83 24.67 5.55
CA TYR A 49 -15.90 24.15 6.40
C TYR A 49 -15.49 24.11 7.88
N LYS A 50 -16.44 24.46 8.77
CA LYS A 50 -16.26 24.30 10.23
C LYS A 50 -16.28 22.84 10.63
N ASN A 51 -17.13 22.06 9.99
CA ASN A 51 -17.17 20.62 10.09
C ASN A 51 -17.63 20.02 8.78
N PHE A 52 -17.20 18.80 8.49
CA PHE A 52 -17.74 18.05 7.37
C PHE A 52 -17.54 16.56 7.60
N SER A 53 -18.35 15.79 6.89
CA SER A 53 -18.16 14.36 6.80
C SER A 53 -18.37 13.89 5.38
N TYR A 54 -17.79 12.73 5.06
CA TYR A 54 -18.02 12.02 3.82
C TYR A 54 -17.91 10.52 4.04
N GLN A 55 -18.44 9.76 3.08
CA GLN A 55 -18.22 8.34 2.96
C GLN A 55 -17.42 8.08 1.69
N CYS A 56 -16.64 7.00 1.67
CA CYS A 56 -16.02 6.53 0.45
C CYS A 56 -15.99 5.01 0.38
N VAL A 57 -15.92 4.51 -0.84
CA VAL A 57 -15.64 3.11 -1.14
C VAL A 57 -14.31 3.08 -1.88
N ASN A 58 -13.38 2.35 -1.32
CA ASN A 58 -12.09 2.07 -1.93
C ASN A 58 -12.13 0.65 -2.51
N LYS A 59 -11.87 0.53 -3.82
CA LYS A 59 -11.68 -0.73 -4.53
C LYS A 59 -10.25 -0.81 -4.99
N GLN A 60 -9.50 -1.73 -4.41
CA GLN A 60 -8.10 -1.89 -4.68
C GLN A 60 -7.82 -3.25 -5.29
N LYS A 61 -7.18 -3.26 -6.46
CA LYS A 61 -6.56 -4.45 -7.02
C LYS A 61 -5.05 -4.38 -6.81
N GLU A 62 -4.57 -5.22 -5.94
CA GLU A 62 -3.15 -5.46 -5.75
C GLU A 62 -2.52 -6.12 -6.98
N ALA A 63 -1.19 -6.10 -7.08
CA ALA A 63 -0.45 -6.78 -8.14
C ALA A 63 -0.80 -8.27 -8.21
N PHE A 64 -1.08 -8.88 -7.05
CA PHE A 64 -1.51 -10.27 -6.93
C PHE A 64 -2.81 -10.33 -6.12
N GLY A 65 -3.72 -11.22 -6.51
CA GLY A 65 -4.94 -11.49 -5.78
C GLY A 65 -6.20 -10.85 -6.34
N ASP A 66 -7.26 -10.99 -5.55
CA ASP A 66 -8.58 -10.48 -5.89
C ASP A 66 -8.71 -9.00 -5.49
N THR A 67 -9.72 -8.34 -6.02
CA THR A 67 -10.03 -6.97 -5.66
C THR A 67 -10.55 -6.91 -4.23
N SER A 68 -9.90 -6.12 -3.38
CA SER A 68 -10.42 -5.76 -2.07
C SER A 68 -11.38 -4.59 -2.15
N ILE A 69 -12.39 -4.57 -1.28
CA ILE A 69 -13.33 -3.46 -1.16
C ILE A 69 -13.35 -3.03 0.30
N GLN A 70 -13.16 -1.74 0.52
CA GLN A 70 -13.20 -1.13 1.84
C GLN A 70 -14.17 0.04 1.84
N GLU A 71 -15.09 0.06 2.80
CA GLU A 71 -15.98 1.18 3.06
C GLU A 71 -15.41 2.02 4.18
N GLU A 72 -15.38 3.32 3.98
CA GLU A 72 -14.80 4.26 4.93
C GLU A 72 -15.74 5.44 5.17
N LYS A 73 -15.65 5.99 6.38
CA LYS A 73 -16.35 7.20 6.77
C LYS A 73 -15.43 8.07 7.60
N PHE A 74 -15.34 9.33 7.20
CA PHE A 74 -14.62 10.35 7.95
C PHE A 74 -15.56 11.45 8.42
N ILE A 75 -15.34 11.93 9.63
CA ILE A 75 -16.03 13.06 10.22
C ILE A 75 -14.97 13.96 10.83
N PHE A 76 -15.02 15.25 10.47
CA PHE A 76 -14.06 16.26 10.91
C PHE A 76 -14.77 17.43 11.58
N LEU A 77 -14.20 17.90 12.67
CA LEU A 77 -14.56 19.14 13.36
C LEU A 77 -13.30 20.00 13.43
N LYS A 78 -13.36 21.20 12.85
CA LYS A 78 -12.23 22.13 12.83
C LYS A 78 -11.86 22.56 14.24
N ALA A 79 -10.58 22.46 14.57
CA ALA A 79 -10.01 22.76 15.88
C ALA A 79 -8.76 23.65 15.67
N ALA A 80 -8.96 24.97 15.65
CA ALA A 80 -7.88 25.91 15.33
C ALA A 80 -6.76 25.93 16.37
N GLU A 81 -7.04 25.48 17.60
CA GLU A 81 -6.10 25.32 18.70
C GLU A 81 -5.17 24.12 18.51
N ASP A 82 -5.61 23.09 17.77
CA ASP A 82 -4.78 21.92 17.47
C ASP A 82 -3.73 22.26 16.41
N LYS A 83 -2.46 22.15 16.79
CA LYS A 83 -1.30 22.48 15.93
C LYS A 83 -0.77 21.27 15.13
N GLU A 84 -1.23 20.06 15.44
CA GLU A 84 -0.78 18.84 14.77
C GLU A 84 -1.55 18.59 13.45
N VAL A 85 -2.87 18.68 13.52
CA VAL A 85 -3.77 18.36 12.40
C VAL A 85 -4.72 19.51 12.06
N GLY A 86 -5.14 20.29 13.06
CA GLY A 86 -6.14 21.37 12.93
C GLY A 86 -7.59 20.89 12.94
N TYR A 87 -7.83 19.61 13.23
CA TYR A 87 -9.14 18.99 13.28
C TYR A 87 -9.22 17.92 14.36
N HIS A 88 -10.31 17.85 15.09
CA HIS A 88 -10.75 16.61 15.70
C HIS A 88 -11.38 15.75 14.62
N PHE A 89 -11.18 14.42 14.66
CA PHE A 89 -11.78 13.56 13.66
C PHE A 89 -12.18 12.19 14.23
N ARG A 90 -13.13 11.58 13.53
CA ARG A 90 -13.47 10.17 13.66
C ARG A 90 -13.38 9.51 12.31
N TYR A 91 -12.68 8.39 12.27
CA TYR A 91 -12.51 7.52 11.12
C TYR A 91 -13.13 6.17 11.42
N GLU A 92 -13.95 5.66 10.53
CA GLU A 92 -14.57 4.34 10.59
C GLU A 92 -14.28 3.62 9.28
N PHE A 93 -13.87 2.38 9.34
CA PHE A 93 -13.67 1.58 8.14
C PHE A 93 -14.16 0.15 8.32
N LYS A 94 -14.61 -0.47 7.24
CA LYS A 94 -15.07 -1.85 7.17
C LYS A 94 -14.66 -2.46 5.84
N ASN A 95 -14.18 -3.69 5.87
CA ASN A 95 -13.97 -4.51 4.70
C ASN A 95 -14.85 -5.76 4.74
N ASN A 96 -14.82 -6.58 3.68
CA ASN A 96 -15.67 -7.77 3.55
C ASN A 96 -15.47 -8.81 4.65
N ASP A 97 -14.30 -8.85 5.29
CA ASP A 97 -13.95 -9.83 6.33
C ASP A 97 -14.36 -9.40 7.75
N MET A 98 -14.78 -8.14 7.91
CA MET A 98 -15.11 -7.55 9.20
C MET A 98 -16.61 -7.61 9.49
N LYS A 99 -16.97 -8.15 10.66
CA LYS A 99 -18.37 -8.13 11.15
C LYS A 99 -18.82 -6.73 11.56
N LEU A 100 -17.95 -6.01 12.25
CA LEU A 100 -18.17 -4.64 12.72
C LEU A 100 -17.05 -3.72 12.19
N PRO A 101 -17.33 -2.43 11.95
CA PRO A 101 -16.30 -1.50 11.53
C PRO A 101 -15.24 -1.32 12.62
N ALA A 102 -13.98 -1.12 12.20
CA ALA A 102 -12.97 -0.56 13.07
C ALA A 102 -13.15 0.96 13.11
N SER A 103 -12.73 1.59 14.20
CA SER A 103 -12.86 3.04 14.37
C SER A 103 -11.61 3.63 15.03
N ALA A 104 -11.26 4.82 14.61
CA ALA A 104 -10.26 5.65 15.28
C ALA A 104 -10.84 7.03 15.54
N ILE A 105 -10.50 7.62 16.67
CA ILE A 105 -10.88 8.97 17.07
C ILE A 105 -9.65 9.78 17.46
N TYR A 106 -9.75 11.08 17.22
CA TYR A 106 -8.76 12.06 17.66
C TYR A 106 -9.47 13.29 18.20
N ASP A 107 -9.19 13.64 19.45
CA ASP A 107 -9.82 14.73 20.21
C ASP A 107 -8.96 16.00 20.34
N GLY A 108 -7.88 16.09 19.53
CA GLY A 108 -6.89 17.16 19.60
C GLY A 108 -5.74 16.89 20.58
N LYS A 109 -5.81 15.79 21.33
CA LYS A 109 -4.78 15.38 22.30
C LYS A 109 -4.45 13.89 22.21
N ASN A 110 -5.48 13.05 22.14
CA ASN A 110 -5.35 11.62 22.18
C ASN A 110 -5.85 11.03 20.84
N SER A 111 -5.01 10.19 20.23
CA SER A 111 -5.43 9.32 19.15
C SER A 111 -5.75 7.94 19.73
N ILE A 112 -6.95 7.44 19.46
CA ILE A 112 -7.49 6.24 20.09
C ILE A 112 -8.07 5.32 19.01
N ALA A 113 -7.63 4.08 19.00
CA ALA A 113 -8.25 3.02 18.20
C ALA A 113 -9.30 2.27 19.04
N LEU A 114 -10.50 2.13 18.48
CA LEU A 114 -11.64 1.49 19.12
C LEU A 114 -11.91 0.12 18.51
N SER A 115 -12.12 -0.88 19.34
CA SER A 115 -12.69 -2.16 18.98
C SER A 115 -14.16 -2.20 19.40
N LEU A 116 -15.06 -2.11 18.42
CA LEU A 116 -16.50 -2.14 18.67
C LEU A 116 -16.99 -3.54 19.00
N ALA A 117 -16.21 -4.59 18.68
CA ALA A 117 -16.59 -5.97 18.89
C ALA A 117 -16.57 -6.37 20.37
N ASP A 118 -15.66 -5.81 21.15
CA ASP A 118 -15.44 -6.15 22.56
C ASP A 118 -15.46 -4.91 23.47
N SER A 119 -15.83 -3.75 22.94
CA SER A 119 -15.87 -2.47 23.64
C SER A 119 -14.54 -2.15 24.32
N THR A 120 -13.43 -2.37 23.62
CA THR A 120 -12.09 -2.02 24.11
C THR A 120 -11.45 -0.91 23.29
N TYR A 121 -10.45 -0.26 23.89
CA TYR A 121 -9.64 0.75 23.20
C TYR A 121 -8.15 0.59 23.50
N GLN A 122 -7.34 1.12 22.59
CA GLN A 122 -5.89 1.24 22.77
C GLN A 122 -5.40 2.58 22.20
N GLY A 123 -4.18 2.98 22.54
CA GLY A 123 -3.53 4.10 21.85
C GLY A 123 -3.55 3.85 20.34
N GLY A 124 -3.99 4.85 19.57
CA GLY A 124 -4.02 4.82 18.13
C GLY A 124 -2.68 5.20 17.50
N GLU A 125 -2.64 5.17 16.18
CA GLU A 125 -1.55 5.72 15.39
C GLU A 125 -1.46 7.23 15.59
N LYS A 126 -0.32 7.83 15.23
CA LYS A 126 -0.20 9.30 15.23
C LYS A 126 -1.33 9.89 14.38
N PRO A 127 -2.05 10.91 14.85
CA PRO A 127 -3.23 11.43 14.18
C PRO A 127 -2.94 11.91 12.76
N ILE A 128 -1.73 12.44 12.51
CA ILE A 128 -1.30 12.87 11.19
C ILE A 128 -1.30 11.73 10.16
N TYR A 129 -1.03 10.48 10.56
CA TYR A 129 -1.03 9.34 9.63
C TYR A 129 -2.45 9.03 9.17
N ILE A 130 -3.42 9.00 10.09
CA ILE A 130 -4.83 8.78 9.74
C ILE A 130 -5.36 9.95 8.91
N PHE A 131 -5.02 11.19 9.28
CA PHE A 131 -5.41 12.39 8.54
C PHE A 131 -4.88 12.35 7.09
N ASN A 132 -3.64 11.91 6.88
CA ASN A 132 -3.05 11.78 5.55
C ASN A 132 -3.66 10.65 4.70
N GLN A 133 -4.40 9.73 5.29
CA GLN A 133 -5.18 8.71 4.56
C GLN A 133 -6.54 9.24 4.11
N SER A 134 -6.94 10.43 4.57
CA SER A 134 -8.19 11.05 4.20
C SER A 134 -8.10 11.86 2.90
N ILE A 135 -9.25 12.37 2.46
CA ILE A 135 -9.34 13.28 1.31
C ILE A 135 -8.43 14.51 1.44
N PHE A 136 -8.14 14.99 2.65
CA PHE A 136 -7.17 16.06 2.87
C PHE A 136 -5.75 15.64 2.47
N GLY A 137 -5.31 14.48 2.92
CA GLY A 137 -3.99 13.96 2.56
C GLY A 137 -3.84 13.76 1.05
N ASP A 138 -4.86 13.21 0.40
CA ASP A 138 -4.90 13.06 -1.05
C ASP A 138 -4.74 14.41 -1.76
N LEU A 139 -5.55 15.39 -1.42
CA LEU A 139 -5.53 16.70 -2.07
C LEU A 139 -4.23 17.47 -1.78
N ASN A 140 -3.74 17.43 -0.55
CA ASN A 140 -2.48 18.08 -0.18
C ASN A 140 -1.29 17.48 -0.94
N TRP A 141 -1.27 16.16 -1.09
CA TRP A 141 -0.25 15.48 -1.88
C TRP A 141 -0.31 15.89 -3.36
N LEU A 142 -1.51 15.90 -3.94
CA LEU A 142 -1.74 16.28 -5.34
C LEU A 142 -1.39 17.75 -5.60
N GLU A 143 -1.72 18.64 -4.66
CA GLU A 143 -1.34 20.06 -4.72
C GLU A 143 0.17 20.24 -4.70
N ASN A 144 0.86 19.57 -3.78
CA ASN A 144 2.31 19.59 -3.70
C ASN A 144 2.95 19.03 -4.98
N PHE A 145 2.40 17.95 -5.54
CA PHE A 145 2.86 17.41 -6.80
C PHE A 145 2.68 18.41 -7.95
N LEU A 146 1.50 19.04 -8.05
CA LEU A 146 1.20 20.03 -9.07
C LEU A 146 2.13 21.26 -8.98
N LYS A 147 2.40 21.77 -7.76
CA LYS A 147 3.33 22.88 -7.53
C LYS A 147 4.77 22.54 -7.98
N ASN A 148 5.23 21.33 -7.73
CA ASN A 148 6.60 20.90 -8.04
C ASN A 148 6.78 20.37 -9.47
N LYS A 149 5.74 19.81 -10.08
CA LYS A 149 5.79 19.17 -11.41
C LYS A 149 4.57 19.53 -12.28
N PRO A 150 4.31 20.82 -12.54
CA PRO A 150 3.10 21.26 -13.24
C PRO A 150 2.97 20.68 -14.67
N SER A 151 4.07 20.47 -15.37
CA SER A 151 4.08 19.87 -16.71
C SER A 151 3.66 18.39 -16.75
N LYS A 152 3.59 17.73 -15.59
CA LYS A 152 3.14 16.33 -15.44
C LYS A 152 1.66 16.21 -15.11
N VAL A 153 0.96 17.35 -15.00
CA VAL A 153 -0.48 17.39 -14.71
C VAL A 153 -1.23 17.91 -15.92
N VAL A 154 -2.29 17.20 -16.31
CA VAL A 154 -3.11 17.54 -17.47
C VAL A 154 -4.57 17.60 -17.04
N GLN A 155 -5.28 18.66 -17.46
CA GLN A 155 -6.74 18.64 -17.45
C GLN A 155 -7.20 17.88 -18.68
N SER A 156 -7.83 16.74 -18.48
CA SER A 156 -8.46 15.95 -19.53
C SER A 156 -9.86 16.51 -19.83
N SER A 157 -10.51 15.97 -20.84
CA SER A 157 -11.92 16.30 -21.13
C SER A 157 -12.78 16.02 -19.91
N ASP A 158 -13.76 16.89 -19.68
CA ASP A 158 -14.76 16.69 -18.63
C ASP A 158 -15.43 15.32 -18.80
N THR A 159 -15.79 14.71 -17.71
CA THR A 159 -16.33 13.36 -17.70
C THR A 159 -17.48 13.23 -16.71
N ILE A 160 -18.25 12.16 -16.84
CA ILE A 160 -19.32 11.81 -15.92
C ILE A 160 -18.82 10.67 -15.02
N VAL A 161 -18.78 10.90 -13.72
CA VAL A 161 -18.42 9.92 -12.70
C VAL A 161 -19.58 9.77 -11.74
N ASN A 162 -20.12 8.55 -11.56
CA ASN A 162 -21.28 8.30 -10.71
C ASN A 162 -22.48 9.24 -11.01
N ALA A 163 -22.76 9.48 -12.30
CA ALA A 163 -23.77 10.42 -12.81
C ALA A 163 -23.50 11.91 -12.51
N ILE A 164 -22.29 12.27 -12.06
CA ILE A 164 -21.89 13.64 -11.72
C ILE A 164 -20.96 14.19 -12.81
N ASN A 165 -21.30 15.36 -13.37
CA ASN A 165 -20.46 16.05 -14.35
C ASN A 165 -19.22 16.65 -13.66
N SER A 166 -18.04 16.18 -14.02
CA SER A 166 -16.81 16.39 -13.26
C SER A 166 -15.67 16.95 -14.11
N TYR A 167 -14.89 17.84 -13.51
CA TYR A 167 -13.53 18.12 -14.00
C TYR A 167 -12.68 16.87 -13.83
N HIS A 168 -11.79 16.62 -14.79
CA HIS A 168 -10.89 15.47 -14.78
C HIS A 168 -9.43 15.94 -14.85
N LEU A 169 -8.71 15.80 -13.73
CA LEU A 169 -7.29 16.08 -13.63
C LEU A 169 -6.50 14.77 -13.65
N VAL A 170 -5.42 14.73 -14.44
CA VAL A 170 -4.54 13.56 -14.56
C VAL A 170 -3.11 13.93 -14.16
N PHE A 171 -2.59 13.24 -13.16
CA PHE A 171 -1.25 13.41 -12.62
C PHE A 171 -0.38 12.24 -13.08
N ASN A 172 0.60 12.48 -13.95
CA ASN A 172 1.55 11.49 -14.44
C ASN A 172 2.75 11.42 -13.48
N THR A 173 2.64 10.62 -12.43
CA THR A 173 3.66 10.56 -11.37
C THR A 173 4.87 9.73 -11.76
N ARG A 174 4.65 8.73 -12.60
CA ARG A 174 5.70 7.91 -13.24
C ARG A 174 5.33 7.70 -14.69
N ASP A 175 6.31 7.79 -15.58
CA ASP A 175 6.19 7.50 -17.01
C ASP A 175 7.59 7.25 -17.54
N THR A 176 7.96 5.97 -17.73
CA THR A 176 9.32 5.57 -18.10
C THR A 176 9.30 4.23 -18.84
N ILE A 177 10.37 3.95 -19.59
CA ILE A 177 10.60 2.66 -20.23
C ILE A 177 11.78 1.99 -19.55
N VAL A 178 11.58 0.77 -19.05
CA VAL A 178 12.60 -0.07 -18.43
C VAL A 178 12.56 -1.44 -19.11
N ASN A 179 13.68 -1.91 -19.64
CA ASN A 179 13.78 -3.21 -20.33
C ASN A 179 12.73 -3.43 -21.42
N LYS A 180 12.37 -2.38 -22.17
CA LYS A 180 11.32 -2.32 -23.21
C LYS A 180 9.89 -2.29 -22.66
N ASP A 181 9.67 -2.39 -21.36
CA ASP A 181 8.36 -2.24 -20.73
C ASP A 181 8.07 -0.77 -20.43
N HIS A 182 6.89 -0.31 -20.86
CA HIS A 182 6.38 1.00 -20.50
C HIS A 182 5.77 0.93 -19.09
N LEU A 183 6.44 1.54 -18.12
CA LEU A 183 6.02 1.60 -16.72
C LEU A 183 5.45 3.00 -16.44
N TYR A 184 4.27 3.03 -15.83
CA TYR A 184 3.60 4.29 -15.52
C TYR A 184 2.83 4.23 -14.20
N THR A 185 2.59 5.40 -13.63
CA THR A 185 1.60 5.61 -12.57
C THR A 185 0.86 6.90 -12.86
N ARG A 186 -0.45 6.80 -13.02
CA ARG A 186 -1.35 7.91 -13.31
C ARG A 186 -2.40 8.00 -12.21
N ILE A 187 -2.57 9.20 -11.67
CA ILE A 187 -3.62 9.49 -10.71
C ILE A 187 -4.65 10.37 -11.41
N HIS A 188 -5.87 9.90 -11.47
CA HIS A 188 -7.02 10.62 -12.00
C HIS A 188 -7.82 11.16 -10.81
N LEU A 189 -8.03 12.47 -10.76
CA LEU A 189 -8.88 13.12 -9.78
C LEU A 189 -10.11 13.69 -10.49
N PHE A 190 -11.28 13.39 -9.94
CA PHE A 190 -12.56 13.84 -10.46
C PHE A 190 -13.21 14.79 -9.45
N ILE A 191 -13.56 16.00 -9.89
CA ILE A 191 -14.14 17.07 -9.05
C ILE A 191 -15.48 17.48 -9.66
N ASP A 192 -16.54 17.38 -8.88
CA ASP A 192 -17.87 17.82 -9.28
C ASP A 192 -17.86 19.30 -9.66
N LYS A 193 -18.34 19.62 -10.84
CA LYS A 193 -18.40 20.99 -11.35
C LYS A 193 -19.39 21.87 -10.59
N ALA A 194 -20.47 21.30 -10.08
CA ALA A 194 -21.50 22.04 -9.38
C ALA A 194 -21.08 22.36 -7.94
N THR A 195 -20.55 21.38 -7.23
CA THR A 195 -20.18 21.54 -5.82
C THR A 195 -18.73 21.93 -5.62
N GLY A 196 -17.82 21.60 -6.55
CA GLY A 196 -16.38 21.76 -6.39
C GLY A 196 -15.75 20.75 -5.44
N LEU A 197 -16.49 19.70 -5.04
CA LEU A 197 -15.96 18.64 -4.17
C LEU A 197 -15.46 17.45 -5.00
N PRO A 198 -14.42 16.72 -4.55
CA PRO A 198 -14.01 15.49 -5.18
C PRO A 198 -15.13 14.44 -5.20
N VAL A 199 -15.28 13.70 -6.28
CA VAL A 199 -16.24 12.60 -6.40
C VAL A 199 -15.56 11.27 -6.65
N GLY A 200 -14.27 11.29 -6.98
CA GLY A 200 -13.49 10.07 -7.16
C GLY A 200 -12.01 10.33 -7.39
N LYS A 201 -11.22 9.33 -7.06
CA LYS A 201 -9.79 9.22 -7.37
C LYS A 201 -9.54 7.84 -7.93
N LEU A 202 -8.77 7.74 -9.03
CA LEU A 202 -8.36 6.47 -9.61
C LEU A 202 -6.85 6.49 -9.84
N VAL A 203 -6.14 5.63 -9.18
CA VAL A 203 -4.73 5.36 -9.45
C VAL A 203 -4.65 4.17 -10.39
N ARG A 204 -3.96 4.33 -11.51
CA ARG A 204 -3.60 3.24 -12.42
C ARG A 204 -2.10 3.13 -12.48
N SER A 205 -1.60 1.94 -12.26
CA SER A 205 -0.18 1.70 -12.25
C SER A 205 0.18 0.45 -13.05
N ARG A 206 1.22 0.56 -13.84
CA ARG A 206 1.93 -0.55 -14.46
C ARG A 206 3.37 -0.45 -14.00
N THR A 207 3.81 -1.41 -13.20
CA THR A 207 5.11 -1.35 -12.56
C THR A 207 5.84 -2.69 -12.61
N ASP A 208 7.16 -2.61 -12.52
CA ASP A 208 8.01 -3.77 -12.30
C ASP A 208 7.84 -4.23 -10.86
N TYR A 209 7.39 -5.46 -10.70
CA TYR A 209 7.20 -6.10 -9.40
C TYR A 209 8.15 -7.30 -9.28
N GLY A 210 9.43 -6.99 -9.26
CA GLY A 210 10.51 -7.97 -9.22
C GLY A 210 10.89 -8.52 -10.59
N LYS A 211 10.30 -9.62 -11.05
CA LYS A 211 10.66 -10.27 -12.31
C LYS A 211 9.61 -10.15 -13.42
N GLU A 212 8.43 -9.66 -13.09
CA GLU A 212 7.32 -9.45 -14.04
C GLU A 212 6.72 -8.05 -13.88
N VAL A 213 6.07 -7.57 -14.93
CA VAL A 213 5.39 -6.27 -14.95
C VAL A 213 3.92 -6.50 -14.67
N GLU A 214 3.42 -5.85 -13.62
CA GLU A 214 2.04 -6.00 -13.16
C GLU A 214 1.25 -4.70 -13.28
N ASN A 215 -0.06 -4.86 -13.46
CA ASN A 215 -1.01 -3.77 -13.47
C ASN A 215 -1.86 -3.83 -12.21
N PHE A 216 -1.99 -2.69 -11.53
CA PHE A 216 -2.91 -2.55 -10.41
C PHE A 216 -3.64 -1.23 -10.47
N TYR A 217 -4.73 -1.14 -9.73
CA TYR A 217 -5.48 0.10 -9.55
C TYR A 217 -5.98 0.24 -8.13
N ASP A 218 -6.18 1.49 -7.75
CA ASP A 218 -6.84 1.91 -6.52
C ASP A 218 -7.91 2.94 -6.91
N GLU A 219 -9.18 2.60 -6.72
CA GLU A 219 -10.35 3.42 -7.10
C GLU A 219 -11.12 3.81 -5.85
N ILE A 220 -11.15 5.10 -5.55
CA ILE A 220 -11.92 5.66 -4.45
C ILE A 220 -13.08 6.47 -5.00
N SER A 221 -14.29 6.14 -4.57
CA SER A 221 -15.51 6.94 -4.83
C SER A 221 -15.91 7.68 -3.57
N TYR A 222 -16.00 9.01 -3.62
CA TYR A 222 -16.42 9.87 -2.51
C TYR A 222 -17.87 10.28 -2.66
N PHE A 223 -18.65 10.19 -1.59
CA PHE A 223 -20.08 10.49 -1.60
C PHE A 223 -20.61 10.84 -0.21
N ASN A 224 -21.91 11.18 -0.11
CA ASN A 224 -22.61 11.50 1.14
C ASN A 224 -21.93 12.61 1.95
N TYR A 225 -21.46 13.65 1.25
CA TYR A 225 -20.91 14.84 1.88
C TYR A 225 -21.98 15.54 2.74
N LYS A 226 -21.61 15.87 3.99
CA LYS A 226 -22.37 16.73 4.87
C LYS A 226 -21.44 17.80 5.41
N THR A 227 -21.83 19.07 5.30
CA THR A 227 -20.98 20.22 5.60
C THR A 227 -21.69 21.17 6.56
N ASP A 228 -20.93 21.82 7.44
CA ASP A 228 -21.40 22.86 8.39
C ASP A 228 -22.70 22.48 9.15
N GLN A 229 -22.74 21.22 9.60
CA GLN A 229 -23.87 20.75 10.41
C GLN A 229 -23.87 21.44 11.77
N THR A 230 -25.06 21.90 12.23
CA THR A 230 -25.22 22.64 13.48
C THR A 230 -25.08 21.76 14.73
N ASP A 231 -25.24 20.44 14.60
CA ASP A 231 -25.46 19.55 15.72
C ASP A 231 -24.40 18.44 15.82
N ILE A 232 -23.14 18.71 15.46
CA ILE A 232 -22.07 17.75 15.74
C ILE A 232 -21.69 17.84 17.21
N ASP A 233 -22.11 16.85 18.00
CA ASP A 233 -21.72 16.71 19.39
C ASP A 233 -20.20 16.49 19.51
N PRO A 234 -19.44 17.37 20.20
CA PRO A 234 -18.01 17.16 20.45
C PRO A 234 -17.70 15.82 21.15
N ALA A 235 -18.63 15.26 21.92
CA ALA A 235 -18.49 13.93 22.53
C ALA A 235 -18.31 12.82 21.49
N TYR A 236 -18.65 13.07 20.23
CA TYR A 236 -18.45 12.13 19.13
C TYR A 236 -16.96 11.85 18.84
N PHE A 237 -16.08 12.77 19.22
CA PHE A 237 -14.63 12.68 19.04
C PHE A 237 -13.89 12.22 20.29
N THR A 238 -14.61 11.87 21.34
CA THR A 238 -14.04 11.40 22.61
C THR A 238 -14.29 9.91 22.82
N LEU A 239 -13.57 9.31 23.77
CA LEU A 239 -13.74 7.90 24.14
C LEU A 239 -15.20 7.63 24.59
N PRO A 240 -15.92 6.73 23.93
CA PRO A 240 -17.29 6.42 24.32
C PRO A 240 -17.38 5.78 25.73
N LYS A 241 -18.47 6.07 26.45
CA LYS A 241 -18.71 5.44 27.75
C LYS A 241 -18.78 3.93 27.66
N GLY A 242 -18.19 3.24 28.63
CA GLY A 242 -18.23 1.77 28.72
C GLY A 242 -17.04 1.06 28.04
N PHE A 243 -16.23 1.78 27.28
CA PHE A 243 -15.01 1.20 26.72
C PHE A 243 -13.94 1.01 27.79
N GLN A 244 -13.26 -0.13 27.74
CA GLN A 244 -12.16 -0.47 28.64
C GLN A 244 -10.82 -0.49 27.90
N PRO A 245 -9.69 -0.19 28.55
CA PRO A 245 -8.39 -0.36 27.92
C PRO A 245 -8.21 -1.81 27.44
N SER A 246 -7.74 -2.00 26.21
CA SER A 246 -7.37 -3.33 25.74
C SER A 246 -6.18 -3.85 26.53
N LYS A 247 -6.14 -5.17 26.77
CA LYS A 247 -4.97 -5.77 27.40
C LYS A 247 -3.75 -5.56 26.51
N PRO A 248 -2.61 -5.14 27.08
CA PRO A 248 -1.37 -5.04 26.31
C PRO A 248 -1.07 -6.35 25.60
N LYS A 249 -0.82 -6.30 24.31
CA LYS A 249 -0.29 -7.47 23.58
C LYS A 249 1.19 -7.60 23.91
N PRO A 250 1.66 -8.80 24.27
CA PRO A 250 3.09 -9.03 24.42
C PRO A 250 3.85 -8.62 23.15
N ALA A 251 5.09 -8.16 23.30
CA ALA A 251 5.92 -7.87 22.15
C ALA A 251 6.08 -9.14 21.27
N ALA A 252 6.03 -8.97 19.94
CA ALA A 252 6.08 -10.10 19.01
C ALA A 252 7.27 -11.03 19.28
N GLU A 253 8.44 -10.47 19.58
CA GLU A 253 9.65 -11.24 19.86
C GLU A 253 9.57 -12.09 21.13
N THR A 254 8.84 -11.65 22.17
CA THR A 254 8.70 -12.39 23.43
C THR A 254 7.78 -13.60 23.32
N LEU A 255 7.02 -13.70 22.23
CA LEU A 255 6.09 -14.80 21.97
C LEU A 255 6.72 -15.92 21.12
N LEU A 256 7.81 -15.62 20.38
CA LEU A 256 8.43 -16.57 19.47
C LEU A 256 9.01 -17.78 20.24
N LEU A 257 8.99 -18.94 19.59
CA LEU A 257 9.67 -20.12 20.08
C LEU A 257 11.18 -19.86 20.14
N THR A 258 11.85 -20.46 21.13
CA THR A 258 13.29 -20.18 21.39
C THR A 258 14.19 -21.28 20.85
N PRO A 259 15.46 -20.98 20.53
CA PRO A 259 16.44 -21.99 20.20
C PRO A 259 16.54 -23.10 21.26
N GLY A 260 16.71 -24.34 20.80
CA GLY A 260 16.71 -25.56 21.61
C GLY A 260 15.38 -26.26 21.72
N MET A 261 14.24 -25.57 21.46
CA MET A 261 12.92 -26.21 21.43
C MET A 261 12.78 -27.09 20.17
N LEU A 262 12.00 -28.18 20.30
CA LEU A 262 11.56 -28.93 19.12
C LEU A 262 10.61 -28.05 18.27
N ALA A 263 10.85 -28.02 16.97
CA ALA A 263 9.96 -27.35 16.03
C ALA A 263 8.61 -28.07 16.02
N PRO A 264 7.46 -27.36 16.20
CA PRO A 264 6.14 -27.97 16.08
C PRO A 264 5.96 -28.67 14.74
N ASP A 265 5.51 -29.93 14.76
CA ASP A 265 5.25 -30.67 13.51
C ASP A 265 3.97 -30.15 12.84
N TRP A 266 3.95 -30.22 11.54
CA TRP A 266 2.81 -29.86 10.72
C TRP A 266 2.76 -30.66 9.43
N THR A 267 1.58 -30.70 8.81
CA THR A 267 1.36 -31.27 7.49
C THR A 267 0.58 -30.29 6.64
N LEU A 268 1.15 -29.86 5.53
CA LEU A 268 0.56 -28.90 4.60
C LEU A 268 0.65 -29.42 3.16
N TYR A 269 -0.17 -28.81 2.30
CA TYR A 269 -0.09 -28.95 0.85
C TYR A 269 0.55 -27.68 0.27
N ASP A 270 1.56 -27.86 -0.61
CA ASP A 270 2.18 -26.74 -1.30
C ASP A 270 1.33 -26.25 -2.49
N THR A 271 1.85 -25.26 -3.21
CA THR A 271 1.18 -24.70 -4.40
C THR A 271 0.98 -25.73 -5.53
N ASP A 272 1.75 -26.82 -5.54
CA ASP A 272 1.68 -27.90 -6.53
C ASP A 272 0.87 -29.12 -6.03
N ASP A 273 0.08 -28.98 -4.94
CA ASP A 273 -0.69 -30.03 -4.26
C ASP A 273 0.16 -31.17 -3.67
N LYS A 274 1.43 -30.93 -3.50
CA LYS A 274 2.29 -31.93 -2.85
C LYS A 274 2.17 -31.82 -1.34
N LYS A 275 1.81 -32.92 -0.71
CA LYS A 275 1.73 -33.06 0.76
C LYS A 275 3.13 -33.17 1.35
N THR A 276 3.42 -32.40 2.38
CA THR A 276 4.69 -32.42 3.11
C THR A 276 4.41 -32.29 4.60
N SER A 277 5.07 -33.14 5.41
CA SER A 277 5.12 -32.97 6.87
C SER A 277 6.53 -32.58 7.29
N LEU A 278 6.66 -31.72 8.30
CA LEU A 278 7.97 -31.30 8.79
C LEU A 278 8.79 -32.49 9.28
N SER A 279 8.15 -33.43 9.97
CA SER A 279 8.76 -34.69 10.47
C SER A 279 9.38 -35.56 9.38
N GLN A 280 8.87 -35.51 8.14
CA GLN A 280 9.45 -36.24 6.98
C GLN A 280 10.77 -35.62 6.50
N LEU A 281 11.13 -34.43 6.95
CA LEU A 281 12.34 -33.74 6.56
C LEU A 281 13.45 -33.84 7.62
N LYS A 282 13.30 -34.69 8.63
CA LYS A 282 14.36 -34.99 9.62
C LYS A 282 15.65 -35.33 8.92
N GLY A 283 16.78 -34.91 9.49
CA GLY A 283 18.09 -35.05 8.89
C GLY A 283 18.50 -33.95 7.93
N LYS A 284 17.57 -33.04 7.58
CA LYS A 284 17.87 -31.81 6.82
C LYS A 284 17.95 -30.59 7.73
N VAL A 285 18.72 -29.61 7.30
CA VAL A 285 18.65 -28.24 7.82
C VAL A 285 17.52 -27.52 7.09
N ILE A 286 16.56 -26.95 7.84
CA ILE A 286 15.35 -26.38 7.28
C ILE A 286 15.24 -24.92 7.69
N LEU A 287 15.04 -24.02 6.72
CA LEU A 287 14.65 -22.64 6.97
C LEU A 287 13.16 -22.50 6.68
N LEU A 288 12.36 -22.27 7.73
CA LEU A 288 10.99 -21.83 7.59
C LEU A 288 10.96 -20.31 7.42
N ASP A 289 10.29 -19.84 6.39
CA ASP A 289 10.09 -18.45 6.05
C ASP A 289 8.59 -18.12 6.16
N PHE A 290 8.18 -17.45 7.21
CA PHE A 290 6.80 -16.99 7.38
C PHE A 290 6.63 -15.64 6.71
N PHE A 291 5.80 -15.60 5.68
CA PHE A 291 5.57 -14.43 4.83
C PHE A 291 4.08 -14.24 4.52
N PHE A 292 3.74 -13.16 3.86
CA PHE A 292 2.48 -12.99 3.12
C PHE A 292 2.71 -12.17 1.84
N VAL A 293 1.85 -12.35 0.85
CA VAL A 293 1.91 -11.60 -0.41
C VAL A 293 1.57 -10.14 -0.15
N GLY A 294 2.37 -9.22 -0.71
CA GLY A 294 2.24 -7.79 -0.42
C GLY A 294 3.03 -7.28 0.80
N CYS A 295 3.71 -8.17 1.52
CA CYS A 295 4.59 -7.81 2.61
C CYS A 295 5.86 -7.12 2.08
N GLY A 296 5.97 -5.80 2.25
CA GLY A 296 7.12 -5.02 1.77
C GLY A 296 8.48 -5.55 2.25
N PRO A 297 8.69 -5.73 3.57
CA PRO A 297 9.96 -6.30 4.07
C PRO A 297 10.24 -7.72 3.56
N CYS A 298 9.19 -8.54 3.30
CA CYS A 298 9.36 -9.89 2.76
C CYS A 298 9.90 -9.85 1.30
N MET A 299 9.57 -8.81 0.53
CA MET A 299 10.13 -8.65 -0.81
C MET A 299 11.65 -8.50 -0.81
N ASN A 300 12.22 -7.88 0.23
CA ASN A 300 13.67 -7.72 0.37
C ASN A 300 14.38 -9.04 0.67
N THR A 301 13.65 -10.06 1.17
CA THR A 301 14.23 -11.38 1.50
C THR A 301 14.30 -12.31 0.31
N LEU A 302 13.58 -12.07 -0.78
CA LEU A 302 13.48 -13.01 -1.93
C LEU A 302 14.85 -13.31 -2.55
N ALA A 303 15.66 -12.28 -2.83
CA ALA A 303 16.98 -12.47 -3.42
C ALA A 303 17.97 -13.18 -2.47
N PRO A 304 18.09 -12.81 -1.18
CA PRO A 304 18.84 -13.59 -0.19
C PRO A 304 18.40 -15.06 -0.07
N LEU A 305 17.09 -15.32 -0.02
CA LEU A 305 16.56 -16.68 0.08
C LEU A 305 16.87 -17.52 -1.18
N ASP A 306 16.74 -16.94 -2.38
CA ASP A 306 17.08 -17.61 -3.64
C ASP A 306 18.57 -18.02 -3.67
N LYS A 307 19.46 -17.13 -3.21
CA LYS A 307 20.90 -17.43 -3.11
C LYS A 307 21.21 -18.54 -2.11
N LEU A 308 20.61 -18.49 -0.91
CA LEU A 308 20.77 -19.53 0.10
C LEU A 308 20.23 -20.88 -0.42
N TYR A 309 19.07 -20.89 -1.06
CA TYR A 309 18.50 -22.09 -1.64
C TYR A 309 19.41 -22.69 -2.71
N GLU A 310 19.85 -21.88 -3.68
CA GLU A 310 20.73 -22.36 -4.75
C GLU A 310 22.06 -22.89 -4.22
N LYS A 311 22.64 -22.22 -3.22
CA LYS A 311 23.91 -22.63 -2.62
C LYS A 311 23.84 -24.00 -1.91
N TYR A 312 22.73 -24.27 -1.22
CA TYR A 312 22.67 -25.38 -0.26
C TYR A 312 21.68 -26.50 -0.58
N LYS A 313 20.76 -26.34 -1.57
CA LYS A 313 19.72 -27.34 -1.90
C LYS A 313 20.20 -28.77 -2.13
N SER A 314 21.43 -28.95 -2.63
CA SER A 314 22.04 -30.26 -2.86
C SER A 314 22.75 -30.83 -1.63
N ASN A 315 22.88 -30.07 -0.54
CA ASN A 315 23.69 -30.39 0.61
C ASN A 315 22.86 -30.65 1.88
N GLY A 316 21.62 -31.13 1.72
CA GLY A 316 20.75 -31.42 2.88
C GLY A 316 20.09 -30.20 3.51
N PHE A 317 19.93 -29.10 2.77
CA PHE A 317 19.22 -27.91 3.17
C PHE A 317 17.95 -27.68 2.34
N THR A 318 16.93 -27.10 2.94
CA THR A 318 15.73 -26.65 2.22
C THR A 318 15.13 -25.40 2.82
N ILE A 319 14.41 -24.64 2.02
CA ILE A 319 13.60 -23.50 2.43
C ILE A 319 12.14 -23.84 2.20
N LEU A 320 11.28 -23.56 3.19
CA LEU A 320 9.84 -23.76 3.11
C LEU A 320 9.18 -22.42 3.47
N SER A 321 8.58 -21.76 2.48
CA SER A 321 7.89 -20.48 2.69
C SER A 321 6.41 -20.73 3.03
N ILE A 322 5.93 -20.16 4.13
CA ILE A 322 4.64 -20.45 4.74
C ILE A 322 3.83 -19.17 4.86
N SER A 323 2.65 -19.12 4.23
CA SER A 323 1.71 -18.01 4.40
C SER A 323 0.50 -18.43 5.25
N ASP A 324 0.23 -17.64 6.29
CA ASP A 324 -0.88 -17.86 7.22
C ASP A 324 -2.23 -17.37 6.68
N ARG A 325 -2.21 -16.41 5.76
CA ARG A 325 -3.40 -15.66 5.33
C ARG A 325 -3.73 -15.77 3.84
N ASP A 326 -2.75 -16.07 3.02
CA ASP A 326 -2.93 -16.09 1.58
C ASP A 326 -3.48 -17.43 1.10
N ASN A 327 -4.42 -17.39 0.17
CA ASN A 327 -4.96 -18.59 -0.45
C ASN A 327 -3.99 -19.16 -1.50
N LYS A 328 -4.26 -20.39 -1.94
CA LYS A 328 -3.41 -21.11 -2.90
C LYS A 328 -3.23 -20.35 -4.22
N LYS A 329 -4.31 -19.76 -4.76
CA LYS A 329 -4.27 -19.02 -6.03
C LYS A 329 -3.25 -17.87 -5.93
N LEU A 330 -3.37 -17.05 -4.88
CA LEU A 330 -2.54 -15.89 -4.65
C LEU A 330 -1.04 -16.27 -4.49
N VAL A 331 -0.74 -17.29 -3.66
CA VAL A 331 0.63 -17.75 -3.47
C VAL A 331 1.21 -18.37 -4.75
N THR A 332 0.38 -19.06 -5.55
CA THR A 332 0.81 -19.64 -6.84
C THR A 332 1.17 -18.55 -7.85
N GLU A 333 0.33 -17.53 -7.99
CA GLU A 333 0.58 -16.38 -8.87
C GLU A 333 1.85 -15.63 -8.44
N PHE A 334 1.99 -15.36 -7.14
CA PHE A 334 3.17 -14.73 -6.56
C PHE A 334 4.45 -15.55 -6.80
N ARG A 335 4.42 -16.88 -6.52
CA ARG A 335 5.55 -17.80 -6.76
C ARG A 335 6.00 -17.74 -8.22
N LYS A 336 5.05 -17.77 -9.14
CA LYS A 336 5.31 -17.73 -10.59
C LYS A 336 5.93 -16.39 -11.00
N ALA A 337 5.32 -15.27 -10.61
CA ALA A 337 5.78 -13.93 -10.95
C ALA A 337 7.19 -13.64 -10.41
N GLN A 338 7.47 -14.05 -9.16
CA GLN A 338 8.78 -13.89 -8.54
C GLN A 338 9.78 -15.00 -8.89
N ARG A 339 9.37 -16.03 -9.68
CA ARG A 339 10.17 -17.19 -10.07
C ARG A 339 10.82 -17.87 -8.86
N ILE A 340 10.03 -18.01 -7.75
CA ILE A 340 10.51 -18.61 -6.51
C ILE A 340 10.64 -20.13 -6.70
N LYS A 341 11.80 -20.67 -6.33
CA LYS A 341 12.15 -22.07 -6.58
C LYS A 341 11.83 -22.99 -5.43
N ASN A 342 11.89 -22.50 -4.20
CA ASN A 342 11.55 -23.28 -3.02
C ASN A 342 10.03 -23.55 -2.89
N GLN A 343 9.67 -24.49 -2.04
CA GLN A 343 8.27 -24.85 -1.80
C GLN A 343 7.55 -23.75 -1.00
N MET A 344 6.31 -23.48 -1.40
CA MET A 344 5.46 -22.46 -0.76
C MET A 344 4.12 -23.07 -0.33
N TYR A 345 3.71 -22.76 0.89
CA TYR A 345 2.55 -23.34 1.56
C TYR A 345 1.53 -22.25 1.90
N PRO A 346 0.38 -22.21 1.22
CA PRO A 346 -0.71 -21.29 1.49
C PRO A 346 -1.59 -21.77 2.65
N ASN A 347 -2.50 -20.90 3.14
CA ASN A 347 -3.56 -21.22 4.11
C ASN A 347 -3.05 -21.83 5.44
N ALA A 348 -1.84 -21.49 5.87
CA ALA A 348 -1.17 -22.17 6.98
C ALA A 348 -1.37 -21.47 8.34
N ARG A 349 -2.59 -20.94 8.60
CA ARG A 349 -2.91 -20.17 9.82
C ARG A 349 -2.62 -20.94 11.12
N ASP A 350 -2.93 -22.23 11.16
CA ASP A 350 -2.73 -23.01 12.38
C ASP A 350 -1.24 -23.33 12.62
N VAL A 351 -0.47 -23.48 11.56
CA VAL A 351 1.00 -23.58 11.65
C VAL A 351 1.58 -22.27 12.16
N ALA A 352 1.19 -21.14 11.60
CA ALA A 352 1.64 -19.84 12.09
C ALA A 352 1.31 -19.63 13.58
N LYS A 353 0.14 -20.06 14.04
CA LYS A 353 -0.20 -20.03 15.48
C LYS A 353 0.72 -20.91 16.31
N SER A 354 1.03 -22.15 15.87
CA SER A 354 1.90 -23.06 16.61
C SER A 354 3.35 -22.58 16.70
N TYR A 355 3.77 -21.73 15.75
CA TYR A 355 5.06 -21.05 15.75
C TYR A 355 4.99 -19.64 16.36
N HIS A 356 3.84 -19.25 16.89
CA HIS A 356 3.59 -17.95 17.53
C HIS A 356 3.88 -16.75 16.61
N ILE A 357 3.59 -16.89 15.30
CA ILE A 357 3.85 -15.83 14.33
C ILE A 357 2.87 -14.67 14.55
N THR A 358 3.41 -13.48 14.74
CA THR A 358 2.66 -12.24 14.92
C THR A 358 3.04 -11.16 13.90
N ALA A 359 4.18 -11.33 13.22
CA ALA A 359 4.68 -10.42 12.19
C ALA A 359 5.44 -11.18 11.11
N ALA A 360 5.59 -10.57 9.93
CA ALA A 360 6.35 -11.11 8.81
C ALA A 360 7.34 -10.05 8.28
N PRO A 361 8.51 -10.48 7.76
CA PRO A 361 8.97 -11.87 7.74
C PRO A 361 9.42 -12.38 9.11
N THR A 362 9.18 -13.68 9.39
CA THR A 362 9.75 -14.37 10.55
C THR A 362 10.39 -15.67 10.09
N PHE A 363 11.60 -15.93 10.54
CA PHE A 363 12.39 -17.07 10.13
C PHE A 363 12.71 -17.98 11.29
N TYR A 364 12.54 -19.31 11.07
CA TYR A 364 13.01 -20.34 11.99
C TYR A 364 13.99 -21.24 11.27
N LEU A 365 15.23 -21.27 11.73
CA LEU A 365 16.23 -22.24 11.25
C LEU A 365 16.22 -23.47 12.14
N ILE A 366 15.96 -24.63 11.54
CA ILE A 366 15.79 -25.91 12.24
C ILE A 366 16.97 -26.81 11.87
N GLY A 367 17.58 -27.42 12.87
CA GLY A 367 18.69 -28.36 12.70
C GLY A 367 18.24 -29.75 12.24
N LYS A 368 19.20 -30.62 11.92
CA LYS A 368 18.97 -32.02 11.49
C LYS A 368 18.20 -32.84 12.54
N ASP A 369 18.33 -32.49 13.82
CA ASP A 369 17.63 -33.12 14.95
C ASP A 369 16.17 -32.63 15.13
N GLY A 370 15.72 -31.68 14.31
CA GLY A 370 14.39 -31.09 14.38
C GLY A 370 14.23 -29.98 15.42
N LYS A 371 15.34 -29.54 16.05
CA LYS A 371 15.31 -28.43 17.02
C LYS A 371 15.54 -27.10 16.32
N ILE A 372 14.88 -26.06 16.83
CA ILE A 372 15.10 -24.68 16.43
C ILE A 372 16.51 -24.28 16.84
N VAL A 373 17.30 -23.76 15.91
CA VAL A 373 18.67 -23.31 16.13
C VAL A 373 18.75 -21.78 16.15
N ASN A 374 17.97 -21.14 15.31
CA ASN A 374 17.92 -19.68 15.22
C ASN A 374 16.51 -19.21 14.90
N VAL A 375 16.15 -18.04 15.43
CA VAL A 375 14.90 -17.33 15.13
C VAL A 375 15.25 -15.90 14.77
N THR A 376 14.65 -15.40 13.70
CA THR A 376 14.85 -14.02 13.23
C THR A 376 13.52 -13.38 12.91
N LEU A 377 13.22 -12.24 13.51
CA LEU A 377 12.07 -11.41 13.22
C LEU A 377 12.49 -10.23 12.34
N GLY A 378 11.78 -10.02 11.26
CA GLY A 378 12.07 -8.93 10.31
C GLY A 378 13.24 -9.24 9.37
N TYR A 379 13.60 -8.25 8.57
CA TYR A 379 14.72 -8.30 7.62
C TYR A 379 15.79 -7.26 8.00
N ALA A 380 17.04 -7.67 7.89
CA ALA A 380 18.20 -6.79 7.99
C ALA A 380 19.17 -7.10 6.85
N ASP A 381 19.97 -6.11 6.43
CA ASP A 381 20.86 -6.21 5.26
C ASP A 381 21.93 -7.31 5.41
N ASP A 382 22.27 -7.70 6.63
CA ASP A 382 23.22 -8.76 6.95
C ASP A 382 22.58 -10.17 7.05
N PHE A 383 21.26 -10.31 6.75
CA PHE A 383 20.50 -11.56 6.85
C PHE A 383 21.17 -12.73 6.11
N GLU A 384 21.53 -12.53 4.82
CA GLU A 384 22.18 -13.58 4.00
C GLU A 384 23.49 -14.05 4.66
N LYS A 385 24.33 -13.12 5.12
CA LYS A 385 25.61 -13.43 5.75
C LYS A 385 25.45 -14.20 7.06
N LYS A 386 24.51 -13.78 7.91
CA LYS A 386 24.20 -14.46 9.19
C LYS A 386 23.70 -15.87 8.95
N MET A 387 22.70 -16.05 8.06
CA MET A 387 22.14 -17.37 7.75
C MET A 387 23.18 -18.28 7.14
N THR A 388 24.01 -17.78 6.22
CA THR A 388 25.14 -18.53 5.63
C THR A 388 26.05 -19.11 6.71
N GLY A 389 26.49 -18.32 7.68
CA GLY A 389 27.38 -18.79 8.74
C GLY A 389 26.76 -19.92 9.57
N ILE A 390 25.48 -19.77 9.98
CA ILE A 390 24.81 -20.77 10.81
C ILE A 390 24.53 -22.05 9.99
N ILE A 391 24.11 -21.94 8.73
CA ILE A 391 23.83 -23.09 7.84
C ILE A 391 25.13 -23.87 7.58
N ASP A 392 26.24 -23.19 7.27
CA ASP A 392 27.55 -23.84 7.06
C ASP A 392 27.98 -24.69 8.29
N ASP A 393 27.75 -24.16 9.52
CA ASP A 393 28.06 -24.89 10.74
C ASP A 393 27.14 -26.11 10.99
N LEU A 394 25.84 -25.98 10.65
CA LEU A 394 24.86 -27.07 10.80
C LEU A 394 25.10 -28.20 9.79
N LEU A 395 25.52 -27.85 8.59
CA LEU A 395 25.76 -28.83 7.54
C LEU A 395 27.04 -29.64 7.78
N LYS A 396 28.06 -29.05 8.47
CA LYS A 396 29.30 -29.74 8.87
C LYS A 396 29.10 -30.72 10.04
N LYS A 397 28.12 -30.49 10.91
CA LYS A 397 27.78 -31.38 12.02
C LYS A 397 27.09 -32.64 11.47
N SER A 398 27.72 -33.77 11.69
CA SER A 398 27.22 -35.12 11.34
C SER A 398 25.94 -35.45 12.08
#